data_f8d4e750534c2a03d4b2f54a256e93b6
#
_entry.id   f8d4e750534c2a03d4b2f54a256e93b6
#
_cell.length_a   1.000
_cell.length_b   1.000
_cell.length_c   1.000
_cell.angle_alpha   90.00
_cell.angle_beta   90.00
_cell.angle_gamma   90.00
#
_symmetry.space_group_name_H-M   'P 1'
#
loop_
_entity.id
_entity.type
_entity.pdbx_description
1 polymer ?
#
loop_
_entity_poly.entity_id
_entity_poly.type
_entity_poly.pdbx_seq_one_letter_code
_entity_poly.pdbx_strand_id
1 'polypeptide(L)'
;NIQFDEILITAPSATGDQMRNIISACKSTGKPYKTVPSLIELIDKDVSLATARDVSYIDLLGRDEVTLDMISIEKMLLGKRILITGAGGSIGSELVKQCLKFNPSELICFDCDEEKIFKFTLQAQSIRSKTLLKPVLGSVLNKKHLIKVFTETRPQIIFHAAAYKHVPIQELHPWTAVSTNVGGTLNMIELADLYSVEKFVMVSTDKAVNPVNVMGATKRVAEKCIQSKNVDSKTQYMAVRFGNVLGSSGSAIPIFEKQIKEGGPVTITHPEMTRFFMSIPEASQLILQSASIGQDGEIFLLEMGKPIKIDQMARDLIRLSGFEPEKDIPIIYTGLRPGEKLYEELQTNDENILHTDHKKIMILINKRQIVPWIELKIMVNELLKAGETLESDKIQVWLRKLLPYYTPRTPMLSSDGYSSTIKGEA
;
A
#
# COMPACT_ATOMS: atom_id res chain seq x y z
N ASN A 1 -4.31 44.90 -17.25
CA ASN A 1 -4.73 43.63 -17.86
C ASN A 1 -3.55 43.07 -18.66
N ILE A 2 -2.93 42.03 -18.15
CA ILE A 2 -1.88 41.29 -18.85
C ILE A 2 -2.60 40.21 -19.68
N GLN A 3 -2.37 40.17 -20.98
CA GLN A 3 -2.83 39.08 -21.83
C GLN A 3 -1.88 37.88 -21.64
N PHE A 4 -2.40 36.70 -21.37
CA PHE A 4 -1.66 35.46 -21.24
C PHE A 4 -2.49 34.29 -21.78
N ASP A 5 -1.82 33.24 -22.22
CA ASP A 5 -2.47 32.05 -22.80
C ASP A 5 -2.57 30.87 -21.82
N GLU A 6 -1.62 30.75 -20.89
CA GLU A 6 -1.55 29.67 -19.93
C GLU A 6 -1.00 30.18 -18.59
N ILE A 7 -1.38 29.53 -17.47
CA ILE A 7 -0.90 29.83 -16.13
C ILE A 7 0.02 28.67 -15.68
N LEU A 8 1.23 29.00 -15.23
CA LEU A 8 2.13 28.03 -14.62
C LEU A 8 2.20 28.28 -13.11
N ILE A 9 1.72 27.28 -12.31
CA ILE A 9 1.78 27.31 -10.86
C ILE A 9 3.16 26.83 -10.43
N THR A 10 3.96 27.72 -9.82
CA THR A 10 5.33 27.45 -9.36
C THR A 10 5.44 27.48 -7.83
N ALA A 11 4.49 26.84 -7.15
CA ALA A 11 4.39 26.82 -5.70
C ALA A 11 4.41 25.37 -5.14
N PRO A 12 5.53 24.63 -5.31
CA PRO A 12 5.62 23.22 -4.92
C PRO A 12 5.50 22.99 -3.40
N SER A 13 5.77 24.01 -2.58
CA SER A 13 5.64 23.97 -1.12
C SER A 13 4.30 24.49 -0.59
N ALA A 14 3.34 24.79 -1.48
CA ALA A 14 2.02 25.23 -1.04
C ALA A 14 1.29 24.12 -0.27
N THR A 15 0.64 24.48 0.83
CA THR A 15 -0.25 23.57 1.54
C THR A 15 -1.45 23.22 0.66
N GLY A 16 -2.16 22.11 0.97
CA GLY A 16 -3.33 21.72 0.21
C GLY A 16 -4.41 22.83 0.13
N ASP A 17 -4.62 23.59 1.21
CA ASP A 17 -5.57 24.70 1.23
C ASP A 17 -5.11 25.87 0.36
N GLN A 18 -3.81 26.20 0.43
CA GLN A 18 -3.21 27.22 -0.46
C GLN A 18 -3.34 26.79 -1.92
N MET A 19 -3.03 25.52 -2.24
CA MET A 19 -3.16 25.02 -3.62
C MET A 19 -4.62 25.05 -4.11
N ARG A 20 -5.62 24.71 -3.28
CA ARG A 20 -7.05 24.87 -3.63
C ARG A 20 -7.39 26.30 -3.96
N ASN A 21 -6.90 27.27 -3.18
CA ASN A 21 -7.14 28.70 -3.44
C ASN A 21 -6.49 29.16 -4.74
N ILE A 22 -5.25 28.73 -5.00
CA ILE A 22 -4.52 29.03 -6.26
C ILE A 22 -5.30 28.47 -7.46
N ILE A 23 -5.71 27.20 -7.40
CA ILE A 23 -6.48 26.55 -8.47
C ILE A 23 -7.82 27.29 -8.70
N SER A 24 -8.52 27.68 -7.64
CA SER A 24 -9.76 28.44 -7.74
C SER A 24 -9.53 29.79 -8.45
N ALA A 25 -8.44 30.49 -8.10
CA ALA A 25 -8.07 31.73 -8.77
C ALA A 25 -7.70 31.51 -10.25
N CYS A 26 -6.96 30.45 -10.58
CA CYS A 26 -6.65 30.09 -11.96
C CYS A 26 -7.91 29.82 -12.78
N LYS A 27 -8.84 29.04 -12.25
CA LYS A 27 -10.13 28.74 -12.91
C LYS A 27 -10.96 30.00 -13.21
N SER A 28 -10.97 30.98 -12.32
CA SER A 28 -11.71 32.22 -12.52
C SER A 28 -11.24 33.03 -13.74
N THR A 29 -10.03 32.76 -14.23
CA THR A 29 -9.48 33.40 -15.43
C THR A 29 -9.97 32.77 -16.74
N GLY A 30 -10.54 31.57 -16.69
CA GLY A 30 -10.92 30.79 -17.88
C GLY A 30 -9.75 30.31 -18.75
N LYS A 31 -8.52 30.42 -18.26
CA LYS A 31 -7.30 30.01 -18.99
C LYS A 31 -6.79 28.64 -18.51
N PRO A 32 -6.15 27.85 -19.40
CA PRO A 32 -5.43 26.63 -19.02
C PRO A 32 -4.38 26.90 -17.94
N TYR A 33 -4.20 25.94 -17.03
CA TYR A 33 -3.19 26.07 -16.00
C TYR A 33 -2.47 24.72 -15.78
N LYS A 34 -1.17 24.78 -15.50
CA LYS A 34 -0.31 23.65 -15.18
C LYS A 34 0.46 23.90 -13.89
N THR A 35 1.04 22.87 -13.34
CA THR A 35 1.94 22.97 -12.19
C THR A 35 3.33 22.44 -12.53
N VAL A 36 4.33 22.96 -11.83
CA VAL A 36 5.68 22.40 -11.85
C VAL A 36 5.71 21.24 -10.85
N PRO A 37 6.26 20.07 -11.23
CA PRO A 37 6.50 18.97 -10.32
C PRO A 37 7.32 19.41 -9.10
N SER A 38 7.18 18.70 -7.98
CA SER A 38 8.02 18.93 -6.80
C SER A 38 9.49 18.64 -7.12
N LEU A 39 10.43 19.19 -6.31
CA LEU A 39 11.86 18.97 -6.48
C LEU A 39 12.23 17.48 -6.53
N ILE A 40 11.53 16.63 -5.77
CA ILE A 40 11.76 15.17 -5.76
C ILE A 40 11.32 14.52 -7.07
N GLU A 41 10.20 14.94 -7.64
CA GLU A 41 9.77 14.48 -8.96
C GLU A 41 10.74 14.93 -10.08
N LEU A 42 11.48 16.02 -9.84
CA LEU A 42 12.46 16.57 -10.77
C LEU A 42 13.84 15.92 -10.68
N ILE A 43 14.24 15.37 -9.52
CA ILE A 43 15.52 14.66 -9.35
C ILE A 43 15.61 13.42 -10.26
N ASP A 44 14.47 12.85 -10.63
CA ASP A 44 14.37 11.67 -11.49
C ASP A 44 14.30 11.98 -13.00
N LYS A 45 14.26 13.25 -13.42
CA LYS A 45 14.15 13.66 -14.83
C LYS A 45 15.07 14.85 -15.11
N ASP A 46 15.73 14.82 -16.27
CA ASP A 46 16.41 16.00 -16.79
C ASP A 46 15.43 17.18 -16.82
N VAL A 47 15.69 18.20 -16.00
CA VAL A 47 14.79 19.33 -15.78
C VAL A 47 14.75 20.18 -17.04
N SER A 48 13.66 20.13 -17.78
CA SER A 48 13.31 21.13 -18.78
C SER A 48 11.95 21.76 -18.45
N LEU A 49 11.69 22.96 -18.92
CA LEU A 49 10.35 23.59 -18.84
C LEU A 49 9.24 22.73 -19.49
N ALA A 50 9.63 21.69 -20.24
CA ALA A 50 8.74 20.67 -20.78
C ALA A 50 8.14 19.72 -19.71
N THR A 51 8.51 19.84 -18.42
CA THR A 51 8.00 19.01 -17.32
C THR A 51 6.75 19.59 -16.62
N ALA A 52 6.23 20.75 -17.06
CA ALA A 52 4.95 21.24 -16.58
C ALA A 52 3.85 20.23 -16.88
N ARG A 53 3.09 19.83 -15.86
CA ARG A 53 2.02 18.83 -15.94
C ARG A 53 0.69 19.39 -15.47
N ASP A 54 -0.38 18.73 -15.82
CA ASP A 54 -1.69 19.04 -15.25
C ASP A 54 -1.67 18.89 -13.73
N VAL A 55 -2.43 19.73 -13.04
CA VAL A 55 -2.59 19.63 -11.59
C VAL A 55 -3.31 18.33 -11.25
N SER A 56 -2.73 17.55 -10.36
CA SER A 56 -3.28 16.30 -9.87
C SER A 56 -3.77 16.43 -8.41
N TYR A 57 -4.55 15.46 -7.95
CA TYR A 57 -4.98 15.45 -6.55
C TYR A 57 -3.82 15.38 -5.54
N ILE A 58 -2.67 14.83 -5.94
CA ILE A 58 -1.46 14.78 -5.10
C ILE A 58 -1.03 16.20 -4.68
N ASP A 59 -1.15 17.17 -5.58
CA ASP A 59 -0.80 18.58 -5.31
C ASP A 59 -1.71 19.22 -4.25
N LEU A 60 -2.95 18.69 -4.11
CA LEU A 60 -3.91 19.13 -3.10
C LEU A 60 -3.66 18.53 -1.71
N LEU A 61 -2.83 17.50 -1.59
CA LEU A 61 -2.51 16.91 -0.29
C LEU A 61 -1.65 17.81 0.57
N GLY A 62 -0.77 18.63 -0.07
CA GLY A 62 0.14 19.52 0.63
C GLY A 62 1.04 18.77 1.64
N ARG A 63 1.53 17.58 1.26
CA ARG A 63 2.42 16.80 2.11
C ARG A 63 3.86 17.28 1.96
N ASP A 64 4.56 17.41 3.09
CA ASP A 64 5.97 17.71 3.10
C ASP A 64 6.79 16.62 2.40
N GLU A 65 7.82 17.02 1.71
CA GLU A 65 8.76 16.12 1.07
C GLU A 65 9.46 15.20 2.08
N VAL A 66 9.79 13.98 1.63
CA VAL A 66 10.52 13.02 2.45
C VAL A 66 12.02 13.27 2.32
N THR A 67 12.68 13.49 3.44
CA THR A 67 14.14 13.55 3.49
C THR A 67 14.68 12.17 3.83
N LEU A 68 15.37 11.51 2.89
CA LEU A 68 15.92 10.17 3.09
C LEU A 68 17.38 10.23 3.55
N ASP A 69 17.77 9.32 4.42
CA ASP A 69 19.18 9.00 4.65
C ASP A 69 19.69 8.10 3.51
N MET A 70 20.09 8.75 2.43
CA MET A 70 20.57 8.08 1.22
C MET A 70 21.78 7.19 1.49
N ILE A 71 22.65 7.57 2.44
CA ILE A 71 23.87 6.82 2.79
C ILE A 71 23.50 5.48 3.42
N SER A 72 22.60 5.48 4.39
CA SER A 72 22.15 4.24 5.06
C SER A 72 21.40 3.32 4.11
N ILE A 73 20.56 3.86 3.22
CA ILE A 73 19.85 3.08 2.21
C ILE A 73 20.83 2.49 1.20
N GLU A 74 21.79 3.28 0.70
CA GLU A 74 22.81 2.80 -0.23
C GLU A 74 23.65 1.69 0.40
N LYS A 75 24.13 1.87 1.63
CA LYS A 75 24.89 0.84 2.37
C LYS A 75 24.11 -0.46 2.49
N MET A 76 22.80 -0.40 2.66
CA MET A 76 21.93 -1.58 2.74
C MET A 76 21.76 -2.26 1.38
N LEU A 77 21.59 -1.51 0.28
CA LEU A 77 21.14 -2.05 -1.01
C LEU A 77 22.27 -2.31 -2.02
N LEU A 78 23.36 -1.54 -1.98
CA LEU A 78 24.46 -1.60 -2.96
C LEU A 78 25.05 -3.02 -3.06
N GLY A 79 25.05 -3.56 -4.26
CA GLY A 79 25.63 -4.88 -4.55
C GLY A 79 24.85 -6.08 -3.99
N LYS A 80 23.69 -5.87 -3.33
CA LYS A 80 22.85 -6.93 -2.76
C LYS A 80 21.97 -7.60 -3.83
N ARG A 81 21.58 -8.85 -3.56
CA ARG A 81 20.53 -9.56 -4.28
C ARG A 81 19.21 -9.36 -3.53
N ILE A 82 18.25 -8.71 -4.19
CA ILE A 82 17.00 -8.27 -3.56
C ILE A 82 15.83 -8.98 -4.23
N LEU A 83 14.97 -9.59 -3.44
CA LEU A 83 13.71 -10.19 -3.90
C LEU A 83 12.53 -9.28 -3.52
N ILE A 84 11.75 -8.87 -4.50
CA ILE A 84 10.51 -8.13 -4.29
C ILE A 84 9.33 -8.99 -4.75
N THR A 85 8.45 -9.38 -3.82
CA THR A 85 7.22 -10.08 -4.15
C THR A 85 6.08 -9.10 -4.32
N GLY A 86 5.13 -9.40 -5.21
CA GLY A 86 4.12 -8.42 -5.62
C GLY A 86 4.72 -7.29 -6.46
N ALA A 87 5.79 -7.60 -7.22
CA ALA A 87 6.59 -6.63 -7.96
C ALA A 87 5.81 -5.90 -9.06
N GLY A 88 4.74 -6.48 -9.60
CA GLY A 88 3.82 -5.83 -10.55
C GLY A 88 2.75 -4.96 -9.89
N GLY A 89 2.62 -5.00 -8.56
CA GLY A 89 1.70 -4.16 -7.79
C GLY A 89 2.18 -2.72 -7.66
N SER A 90 1.31 -1.83 -7.18
CA SER A 90 1.61 -0.39 -7.06
C SER A 90 2.82 -0.10 -6.16
N ILE A 91 2.91 -0.73 -4.98
CA ILE A 91 4.06 -0.56 -4.08
C ILE A 91 5.27 -1.36 -4.57
N GLY A 92 5.08 -2.62 -5.00
CA GLY A 92 6.18 -3.47 -5.45
C GLY A 92 6.92 -2.89 -6.65
N SER A 93 6.20 -2.39 -7.66
CA SER A 93 6.80 -1.78 -8.85
C SER A 93 7.56 -0.49 -8.53
N GLU A 94 7.07 0.30 -7.58
CA GLU A 94 7.79 1.50 -7.15
C GLU A 94 9.02 1.15 -6.31
N LEU A 95 8.93 0.14 -5.41
CA LEU A 95 10.09 -0.37 -4.68
C LEU A 95 11.21 -0.82 -5.63
N VAL A 96 10.85 -1.51 -6.73
CA VAL A 96 11.85 -1.88 -7.74
C VAL A 96 12.51 -0.65 -8.36
N LYS A 97 11.73 0.36 -8.76
CA LYS A 97 12.28 1.62 -9.32
C LYS A 97 13.21 2.33 -8.33
N GLN A 98 12.81 2.41 -7.07
CA GLN A 98 13.62 3.04 -6.04
C GLN A 98 14.90 2.23 -5.74
N CYS A 99 14.82 0.90 -5.64
CA CYS A 99 15.98 0.04 -5.43
C CYS A 99 17.00 0.14 -6.57
N LEU A 100 16.56 0.26 -7.83
CA LEU A 100 17.45 0.39 -9.00
C LEU A 100 18.39 1.59 -8.90
N LYS A 101 18.01 2.66 -8.22
CA LYS A 101 18.85 3.85 -8.01
C LYS A 101 20.10 3.56 -7.17
N PHE A 102 20.08 2.52 -6.34
CA PHE A 102 21.15 2.14 -5.43
C PHE A 102 22.02 0.98 -5.95
N ASN A 103 21.91 0.63 -7.22
CA ASN A 103 22.72 -0.39 -7.89
C ASN A 103 22.88 -1.71 -7.11
N PRO A 104 21.78 -2.41 -6.71
CA PRO A 104 21.90 -3.78 -6.25
C PRO A 104 22.50 -4.66 -7.34
N SER A 105 23.13 -5.78 -6.98
CA SER A 105 23.70 -6.70 -7.98
C SER A 105 22.63 -7.41 -8.80
N GLU A 106 21.54 -7.81 -8.14
CA GLU A 106 20.39 -8.47 -8.77
C GLU A 106 19.09 -8.04 -8.10
N LEU A 107 18.05 -7.84 -8.92
CA LEU A 107 16.71 -7.50 -8.47
C LEU A 107 15.73 -8.53 -9.02
N ILE A 108 15.23 -9.40 -8.14
CA ILE A 108 14.29 -10.46 -8.48
C ILE A 108 12.87 -9.92 -8.28
N CYS A 109 12.15 -9.75 -9.39
CA CYS A 109 10.80 -9.18 -9.43
C CYS A 109 9.78 -10.31 -9.54
N PHE A 110 9.24 -10.75 -8.40
CA PHE A 110 8.35 -11.90 -8.31
C PHE A 110 6.89 -11.46 -8.23
N ASP A 111 6.04 -11.90 -9.18
CA ASP A 111 4.61 -11.63 -9.18
C ASP A 111 3.83 -12.79 -9.83
N CYS A 112 2.56 -12.94 -9.47
CA CYS A 112 1.66 -13.93 -10.07
C CYS A 112 0.85 -13.39 -11.25
N ASP A 113 0.88 -12.08 -11.50
CA ASP A 113 0.17 -11.41 -12.59
C ASP A 113 1.13 -11.19 -13.77
N GLU A 114 0.92 -11.98 -14.83
CA GLU A 114 1.77 -11.94 -16.05
C GLU A 114 1.76 -10.55 -16.70
N GLU A 115 0.58 -9.96 -16.88
CA GLU A 115 0.44 -8.68 -17.57
C GLU A 115 1.16 -7.56 -16.82
N LYS A 116 1.00 -7.53 -15.49
CA LYS A 116 1.63 -6.51 -14.66
C LYS A 116 3.15 -6.65 -14.63
N ILE A 117 3.66 -7.88 -14.48
CA ILE A 117 5.10 -8.08 -14.44
C ILE A 117 5.75 -7.79 -15.79
N PHE A 118 5.08 -8.12 -16.89
CA PHE A 118 5.54 -7.78 -18.23
C PHE A 118 5.60 -6.27 -18.46
N LYS A 119 4.50 -5.55 -18.21
CA LYS A 119 4.44 -4.07 -18.33
C LYS A 119 5.49 -3.39 -17.49
N PHE A 120 5.61 -3.83 -16.24
CA PHE A 120 6.60 -3.31 -15.31
C PHE A 120 8.04 -3.56 -15.81
N THR A 121 8.35 -4.76 -16.31
CA THR A 121 9.68 -5.10 -16.83
C THR A 121 10.09 -4.17 -17.97
N LEU A 122 9.17 -3.85 -18.88
CA LEU A 122 9.42 -2.90 -19.96
C LEU A 122 9.74 -1.49 -19.42
N GLN A 123 9.01 -1.03 -18.43
CA GLN A 123 9.25 0.28 -17.80
C GLN A 123 10.60 0.31 -17.05
N ALA A 124 10.92 -0.76 -16.32
CA ALA A 124 12.16 -0.82 -15.55
C ALA A 124 13.42 -0.88 -16.43
N GLN A 125 13.33 -1.45 -17.63
CA GLN A 125 14.44 -1.47 -18.60
C GLN A 125 14.83 -0.06 -19.09
N SER A 126 13.94 0.92 -19.03
CA SER A 126 14.25 2.31 -19.38
C SER A 126 15.11 3.02 -18.33
N ILE A 127 15.24 2.47 -17.13
CA ILE A 127 16.05 3.01 -16.05
C ILE A 127 17.50 2.58 -16.25
N ARG A 128 18.41 3.55 -16.39
CA ARG A 128 19.84 3.27 -16.50
C ARG A 128 20.38 2.74 -15.17
N SER A 129 20.59 1.42 -15.08
CA SER A 129 21.19 0.75 -13.92
C SER A 129 22.07 -0.40 -14.38
N LYS A 130 23.12 -0.72 -13.60
CA LYS A 130 23.96 -1.91 -13.81
C LYS A 130 23.36 -3.19 -13.18
N THR A 131 22.23 -3.06 -12.52
CA THR A 131 21.52 -4.14 -11.82
C THR A 131 20.98 -5.18 -12.80
N LEU A 132 21.23 -6.46 -12.53
CA LEU A 132 20.57 -7.56 -13.24
C LEU A 132 19.10 -7.64 -12.79
N LEU A 133 18.19 -7.28 -13.70
CA LEU A 133 16.76 -7.37 -13.44
C LEU A 133 16.24 -8.76 -13.85
N LYS A 134 15.67 -9.50 -12.88
CA LYS A 134 15.15 -10.88 -13.10
C LYS A 134 13.65 -10.94 -12.82
N PRO A 135 12.77 -10.80 -13.83
CA PRO A 135 11.34 -11.02 -13.65
C PRO A 135 11.06 -12.51 -13.44
N VAL A 136 10.20 -12.82 -12.48
CA VAL A 136 9.79 -14.19 -12.15
C VAL A 136 8.28 -14.24 -12.02
N LEU A 137 7.62 -14.96 -12.92
CA LEU A 137 6.19 -15.21 -12.85
C LEU A 137 5.92 -16.38 -11.92
N GLY A 138 5.24 -16.14 -10.79
CA GLY A 138 4.94 -17.18 -9.81
C GLY A 138 4.09 -16.69 -8.64
N SER A 139 3.49 -17.64 -7.92
CA SER A 139 2.69 -17.37 -6.73
C SER A 139 3.46 -17.68 -5.44
N VAL A 140 3.33 -16.81 -4.43
CA VAL A 140 3.88 -17.04 -3.07
C VAL A 140 3.28 -18.27 -2.38
N LEU A 141 2.21 -18.84 -2.94
CA LEU A 141 1.61 -20.09 -2.48
C LEU A 141 2.36 -21.33 -3.01
N ASN A 142 3.10 -21.21 -4.10
CA ASN A 142 3.83 -22.32 -4.70
C ASN A 142 5.21 -22.47 -4.05
N LYS A 143 5.24 -23.18 -2.91
CA LYS A 143 6.47 -23.37 -2.13
C LYS A 143 7.59 -24.04 -2.93
N LYS A 144 7.27 -24.98 -3.83
CA LYS A 144 8.28 -25.64 -4.71
C LYS A 144 8.95 -24.64 -5.63
N HIS A 145 8.16 -23.74 -6.25
CA HIS A 145 8.70 -22.69 -7.10
C HIS A 145 9.54 -21.68 -6.30
N LEU A 146 9.05 -21.26 -5.11
CA LEU A 146 9.82 -20.40 -4.24
C LEU A 146 11.18 -21.02 -3.86
N ILE A 147 11.21 -22.30 -3.49
CA ILE A 147 12.49 -23.01 -3.20
C ILE A 147 13.44 -22.91 -4.38
N LYS A 148 12.95 -23.14 -5.61
CA LYS A 148 13.78 -22.99 -6.83
C LYS A 148 14.34 -21.57 -6.94
N VAL A 149 13.50 -20.54 -6.80
CA VAL A 149 13.91 -19.13 -6.85
C VAL A 149 14.98 -18.84 -5.78
N PHE A 150 14.74 -19.23 -4.52
CA PHE A 150 15.70 -19.00 -3.43
C PHE A 150 17.04 -19.76 -3.64
N THR A 151 16.96 -20.96 -4.19
CA THR A 151 18.18 -21.76 -4.50
C THR A 151 19.04 -21.09 -5.58
N GLU A 152 18.40 -20.60 -6.64
CA GLU A 152 19.08 -19.98 -7.78
C GLU A 152 19.59 -18.57 -7.49
N THR A 153 18.83 -17.77 -6.72
CA THR A 153 19.12 -16.33 -6.56
C THR A 153 19.73 -15.97 -5.22
N ARG A 154 19.53 -16.79 -4.17
CA ARG A 154 20.05 -16.55 -2.82
C ARG A 154 19.84 -15.11 -2.37
N PRO A 155 18.58 -14.63 -2.28
CA PRO A 155 18.30 -13.24 -1.95
C PRO A 155 18.82 -12.90 -0.55
N GLN A 156 19.37 -11.69 -0.40
CA GLN A 156 19.90 -11.19 0.87
C GLN A 156 18.87 -10.27 1.54
N ILE A 157 18.03 -9.58 0.74
CA ILE A 157 16.99 -8.71 1.25
C ILE A 157 15.68 -9.07 0.54
N ILE A 158 14.60 -9.10 1.31
CA ILE A 158 13.25 -9.36 0.79
C ILE A 158 12.34 -8.20 1.14
N PHE A 159 11.67 -7.63 0.11
CA PHE A 159 10.52 -6.77 0.28
C PHE A 159 9.25 -7.55 -0.10
N HIS A 160 8.45 -7.89 0.91
CA HIS A 160 7.25 -8.71 0.71
C HIS A 160 6.01 -7.83 0.60
N ALA A 161 5.64 -7.48 -0.64
CA ALA A 161 4.45 -6.68 -0.96
C ALA A 161 3.31 -7.50 -1.58
N ALA A 162 3.49 -8.80 -1.83
CA ALA A 162 2.46 -9.68 -2.34
C ALA A 162 1.34 -9.89 -1.30
N ALA A 163 0.14 -9.42 -1.60
CA ALA A 163 -1.04 -9.59 -0.75
C ALA A 163 -2.33 -9.25 -1.52
N TYR A 164 -3.45 -9.82 -1.10
CA TYR A 164 -4.77 -9.30 -1.45
C TYR A 164 -5.17 -8.18 -0.50
N LYS A 165 -5.67 -7.05 -1.04
CA LYS A 165 -5.92 -5.81 -0.30
C LYS A 165 -7.37 -5.31 -0.32
N HIS A 166 -8.19 -5.79 -1.25
CA HIS A 166 -9.56 -5.29 -1.45
C HIS A 166 -10.52 -5.91 -0.44
N VAL A 167 -10.89 -5.14 0.57
CA VAL A 167 -11.74 -5.61 1.69
C VAL A 167 -13.03 -6.28 1.21
N PRO A 168 -13.88 -5.68 0.34
CA PRO A 168 -15.15 -6.31 -0.02
C PRO A 168 -15.01 -7.68 -0.66
N ILE A 169 -14.02 -7.87 -1.52
CA ILE A 169 -13.77 -9.17 -2.17
C ILE A 169 -13.27 -10.21 -1.15
N GLN A 170 -12.46 -9.77 -0.17
CA GLN A 170 -11.93 -10.69 0.83
C GLN A 170 -12.97 -11.06 1.91
N GLU A 171 -14.00 -10.25 2.11
CA GLU A 171 -15.16 -10.64 2.91
C GLU A 171 -16.00 -11.75 2.25
N LEU A 172 -16.10 -11.71 0.90
CA LEU A 172 -16.80 -12.74 0.14
C LEU A 172 -15.98 -14.04 -0.03
N HIS A 173 -14.65 -13.88 -0.12
CA HIS A 173 -13.72 -15.00 -0.36
C HIS A 173 -12.60 -15.04 0.69
N PRO A 174 -12.92 -15.20 2.00
CA PRO A 174 -11.96 -15.06 3.09
C PRO A 174 -10.79 -16.06 3.00
N TRP A 175 -11.02 -17.25 2.43
CA TRP A 175 -9.98 -18.26 2.20
C TRP A 175 -8.86 -17.78 1.30
N THR A 176 -9.14 -16.87 0.34
CA THR A 176 -8.10 -16.33 -0.56
C THR A 176 -7.17 -15.36 0.19
N ALA A 177 -7.71 -14.54 1.11
CA ALA A 177 -6.89 -13.71 1.99
C ALA A 177 -6.06 -14.55 2.97
N VAL A 178 -6.66 -15.59 3.57
CA VAL A 178 -5.96 -16.50 4.47
C VAL A 178 -4.81 -17.20 3.75
N SER A 179 -5.06 -17.78 2.58
CA SER A 179 -4.02 -18.46 1.81
C SER A 179 -2.90 -17.49 1.42
N THR A 180 -3.23 -16.35 0.78
CA THR A 180 -2.21 -15.45 0.23
C THR A 180 -1.52 -14.61 1.30
N ASN A 181 -2.29 -13.93 2.16
CA ASN A 181 -1.71 -12.98 3.11
C ASN A 181 -1.06 -13.68 4.30
N VAL A 182 -1.59 -14.84 4.73
CA VAL A 182 -1.02 -15.62 5.84
C VAL A 182 -0.13 -16.74 5.30
N GLY A 183 -0.65 -17.64 4.47
CA GLY A 183 0.10 -18.79 3.96
C GLY A 183 1.27 -18.38 3.07
N GLY A 184 1.06 -17.41 2.16
CA GLY A 184 2.13 -16.86 1.33
C GLY A 184 3.22 -16.19 2.18
N THR A 185 2.85 -15.41 3.19
CA THR A 185 3.81 -14.80 4.12
C THR A 185 4.56 -15.87 4.93
N LEU A 186 3.86 -16.91 5.43
CA LEU A 186 4.51 -18.02 6.14
C LEU A 186 5.56 -18.72 5.27
N ASN A 187 5.25 -19.04 4.02
CA ASN A 187 6.21 -19.62 3.08
C ASN A 187 7.45 -18.74 2.92
N MET A 188 7.25 -17.43 2.78
CA MET A 188 8.35 -16.48 2.62
C MET A 188 9.20 -16.36 3.88
N ILE A 189 8.60 -16.34 5.07
CA ILE A 189 9.29 -16.33 6.37
C ILE A 189 10.15 -17.58 6.54
N GLU A 190 9.58 -18.77 6.28
CA GLU A 190 10.31 -20.04 6.42
C GLU A 190 11.50 -20.13 5.47
N LEU A 191 11.36 -19.66 4.24
CA LEU A 191 12.44 -19.67 3.26
C LEU A 191 13.49 -18.60 3.57
N ALA A 192 13.08 -17.43 4.05
CA ALA A 192 14.01 -16.39 4.47
C ALA A 192 14.94 -16.90 5.59
N ASP A 193 14.37 -17.59 6.58
CA ASP A 193 15.12 -18.21 7.67
C ASP A 193 16.05 -19.34 7.15
N LEU A 194 15.50 -20.27 6.36
CA LEU A 194 16.25 -21.41 5.79
C LEU A 194 17.46 -20.98 4.94
N TYR A 195 17.30 -19.90 4.17
CA TYR A 195 18.32 -19.38 3.27
C TYR A 195 19.17 -18.26 3.89
N SER A 196 18.98 -17.97 5.19
CA SER A 196 19.73 -16.96 5.96
C SER A 196 19.68 -15.57 5.29
N VAL A 197 18.49 -15.15 4.91
CA VAL A 197 18.24 -13.79 4.40
C VAL A 197 18.61 -12.77 5.47
N GLU A 198 19.29 -11.70 5.11
CA GLU A 198 19.73 -10.67 6.05
C GLU A 198 18.53 -9.88 6.60
N LYS A 199 17.66 -9.38 5.71
CA LYS A 199 16.48 -8.57 6.07
C LYS A 199 15.22 -9.01 5.34
N PHE A 200 14.12 -9.06 6.07
CA PHE A 200 12.78 -9.33 5.55
C PHE A 200 11.82 -8.20 5.94
N VAL A 201 11.34 -7.46 4.96
CA VAL A 201 10.47 -6.31 5.16
C VAL A 201 9.09 -6.59 4.58
N MET A 202 8.08 -6.69 5.44
CA MET A 202 6.70 -6.91 5.02
C MET A 202 5.93 -5.60 4.90
N VAL A 203 5.29 -5.39 3.76
CA VAL A 203 4.32 -4.30 3.59
C VAL A 203 3.04 -4.63 4.36
N SER A 204 2.65 -3.78 5.31
CA SER A 204 1.42 -3.91 6.10
C SER A 204 0.46 -2.73 5.86
N THR A 205 -0.57 -2.58 6.69
CA THR A 205 -1.67 -1.63 6.49
C THR A 205 -2.25 -1.15 7.82
N ASP A 206 -2.85 0.05 7.82
CA ASP A 206 -3.69 0.57 8.89
C ASP A 206 -4.87 -0.36 9.26
N LYS A 207 -5.36 -1.15 8.31
CA LYS A 207 -6.48 -2.10 8.51
C LYS A 207 -6.12 -3.31 9.37
N ALA A 208 -4.82 -3.53 9.65
CA ALA A 208 -4.34 -4.50 10.64
C ALA A 208 -4.56 -4.02 12.10
N VAL A 209 -4.89 -2.74 12.30
CA VAL A 209 -5.21 -2.13 13.59
C VAL A 209 -6.67 -2.42 13.95
N ASN A 210 -6.93 -3.01 15.12
CA ASN A 210 -8.29 -3.37 15.56
C ASN A 210 -9.14 -3.89 14.39
N PRO A 211 -8.73 -4.99 13.73
CA PRO A 211 -9.31 -5.40 12.47
C PRO A 211 -10.79 -5.75 12.64
N VAL A 212 -11.60 -5.24 11.69
CA VAL A 212 -13.05 -5.51 11.61
C VAL A 212 -13.41 -6.27 10.33
N ASN A 213 -12.39 -6.66 9.55
CA ASN A 213 -12.53 -7.39 8.31
C ASN A 213 -11.43 -8.44 8.17
N VAL A 214 -11.68 -9.45 7.32
CA VAL A 214 -10.77 -10.58 7.11
C VAL A 214 -9.42 -10.13 6.57
N MET A 215 -9.41 -9.20 5.61
CA MET A 215 -8.16 -8.70 5.01
C MET A 215 -7.25 -8.08 6.08
N GLY A 216 -7.76 -7.19 6.91
CA GLY A 216 -7.02 -6.60 8.02
C GLY A 216 -6.59 -7.63 9.05
N ALA A 217 -7.47 -8.59 9.39
CA ALA A 217 -7.15 -9.67 10.32
C ALA A 217 -6.01 -10.55 9.79
N THR A 218 -6.02 -10.93 8.51
CA THR A 218 -4.92 -11.71 7.90
C THR A 218 -3.60 -10.95 7.90
N LYS A 219 -3.59 -9.65 7.67
CA LYS A 219 -2.38 -8.82 7.76
C LYS A 219 -1.88 -8.72 9.20
N ARG A 220 -2.78 -8.61 10.19
CA ARG A 220 -2.40 -8.63 11.61
C ARG A 220 -1.80 -9.97 12.05
N VAL A 221 -2.35 -11.10 11.57
CA VAL A 221 -1.74 -12.43 11.79
C VAL A 221 -0.34 -12.49 11.20
N ALA A 222 -0.14 -11.98 9.98
CA ALA A 222 1.16 -11.90 9.35
C ALA A 222 2.17 -11.04 10.14
N GLU A 223 1.75 -9.89 10.70
CA GLU A 223 2.58 -9.08 11.61
C GLU A 223 3.02 -9.88 12.85
N LYS A 224 2.10 -10.65 13.45
CA LYS A 224 2.44 -11.53 14.58
C LYS A 224 3.47 -12.60 14.18
N CYS A 225 3.37 -13.17 12.97
CA CYS A 225 4.37 -14.11 12.45
C CYS A 225 5.74 -13.47 12.32
N ILE A 226 5.82 -12.24 11.80
CA ILE A 226 7.06 -11.44 11.69
C ILE A 226 7.70 -11.26 13.07
N GLN A 227 6.93 -10.75 14.04
CA GLN A 227 7.43 -10.50 15.39
C GLN A 227 7.88 -11.79 16.11
N SER A 228 7.06 -12.84 16.01
CA SER A 228 7.34 -14.12 16.67
C SER A 228 8.56 -14.82 16.08
N LYS A 229 8.71 -14.84 14.76
CA LYS A 229 9.85 -15.50 14.09
C LYS A 229 11.16 -14.76 14.32
N ASN A 230 11.13 -13.45 14.45
CA ASN A 230 12.33 -12.63 14.67
C ASN A 230 13.09 -13.04 15.94
N VAL A 231 12.39 -13.52 16.98
CA VAL A 231 13.00 -13.88 18.27
C VAL A 231 14.02 -15.01 18.13
N ASP A 232 13.76 -15.98 17.24
CA ASP A 232 14.56 -17.21 17.09
C ASP A 232 15.30 -17.27 15.74
N SER A 233 15.47 -16.14 15.05
CA SER A 233 16.09 -16.10 13.71
C SER A 233 17.27 -15.14 13.63
N LYS A 234 18.18 -15.43 12.71
CA LYS A 234 19.24 -14.49 12.31
C LYS A 234 18.79 -13.47 11.28
N THR A 235 17.67 -13.74 10.61
CA THR A 235 17.03 -12.80 9.68
C THR A 235 16.34 -11.69 10.47
N GLN A 236 16.62 -10.46 10.14
CA GLN A 236 15.94 -9.29 10.72
C GLN A 236 14.58 -9.14 10.05
N TYR A 237 13.51 -9.52 10.77
CA TYR A 237 12.14 -9.39 10.27
C TYR A 237 11.54 -8.08 10.73
N MET A 238 10.85 -7.39 9.83
CA MET A 238 10.12 -6.16 10.15
C MET A 238 8.88 -6.00 9.27
N ALA A 239 7.93 -5.21 9.74
CA ALA A 239 6.75 -4.83 8.95
C ALA A 239 6.63 -3.31 8.92
N VAL A 240 6.09 -2.76 7.82
CA VAL A 240 5.84 -1.34 7.66
C VAL A 240 4.35 -1.12 7.44
N ARG A 241 3.71 -0.44 8.39
CA ARG A 241 2.28 -0.14 8.41
C ARG A 241 2.04 1.29 7.93
N PHE A 242 1.11 1.45 6.99
CA PHE A 242 0.66 2.75 6.50
C PHE A 242 -0.78 2.66 5.98
N GLY A 243 -1.39 3.82 5.74
CA GLY A 243 -2.77 3.94 5.24
C GLY A 243 -2.89 3.76 3.73
N ASN A 244 -3.82 4.49 3.11
CA ASN A 244 -4.03 4.38 1.67
C ASN A 244 -2.94 5.09 0.87
N VAL A 245 -2.63 4.55 -0.31
CA VAL A 245 -1.75 5.22 -1.28
C VAL A 245 -2.55 5.70 -2.48
N LEU A 246 -2.29 6.94 -2.90
CA LEU A 246 -2.99 7.59 -4.01
C LEU A 246 -2.68 6.90 -5.33
N GLY A 247 -3.69 6.83 -6.20
CA GLY A 247 -3.52 6.28 -7.56
C GLY A 247 -3.21 4.78 -7.61
N SER A 248 -3.28 4.06 -6.47
CA SER A 248 -3.09 2.61 -6.48
C SER A 248 -4.23 1.91 -7.21
N SER A 249 -3.93 0.79 -7.87
CA SER A 249 -4.90 0.00 -8.64
C SER A 249 -6.15 -0.31 -7.81
N GLY A 250 -7.33 0.02 -8.34
CA GLY A 250 -8.64 -0.18 -7.71
C GLY A 250 -8.92 0.71 -6.48
N SER A 251 -8.15 1.80 -6.27
CA SER A 251 -8.43 2.79 -5.22
C SER A 251 -9.47 3.83 -5.66
N ALA A 252 -9.91 4.69 -4.71
CA ALA A 252 -10.98 5.65 -4.94
C ALA A 252 -10.71 6.62 -6.10
N ILE A 253 -9.50 7.18 -6.21
CA ILE A 253 -9.18 8.19 -7.24
C ILE A 253 -9.40 7.66 -8.66
N PRO A 254 -8.79 6.54 -9.11
CA PRO A 254 -9.04 6.01 -10.45
C PRO A 254 -10.51 5.68 -10.71
N ILE A 255 -11.27 5.28 -9.69
CA ILE A 255 -12.71 5.01 -9.82
C ILE A 255 -13.46 6.33 -10.05
N PHE A 256 -13.18 7.35 -9.26
CA PHE A 256 -13.82 8.66 -9.38
C PHE A 256 -13.48 9.33 -10.72
N GLU A 257 -12.22 9.31 -11.14
CA GLU A 257 -11.78 9.81 -12.45
C GLU A 257 -12.52 9.14 -13.61
N LYS A 258 -12.67 7.80 -13.54
CA LYS A 258 -13.46 7.06 -14.51
C LYS A 258 -14.93 7.49 -14.51
N GLN A 259 -15.57 7.56 -13.32
CA GLN A 259 -16.96 7.97 -13.19
C GLN A 259 -17.18 9.41 -13.70
N ILE A 260 -16.27 10.34 -13.38
CA ILE A 260 -16.34 11.72 -13.86
C ILE A 260 -16.24 11.77 -15.38
N LYS A 261 -15.30 11.00 -15.97
CA LYS A 261 -15.13 10.93 -17.43
C LYS A 261 -16.37 10.35 -18.14
N GLU A 262 -17.11 9.47 -17.49
CA GLU A 262 -18.34 8.86 -17.97
C GLU A 262 -19.59 9.74 -17.75
N GLY A 263 -19.44 10.96 -17.14
CA GLY A 263 -20.53 11.89 -16.84
C GLY A 263 -21.20 11.68 -15.48
N GLY A 264 -20.63 10.84 -14.62
CA GLY A 264 -21.14 10.55 -13.29
C GLY A 264 -22.20 9.42 -13.25
N PRO A 265 -22.85 9.21 -12.11
CA PRO A 265 -22.56 9.85 -10.82
C PRO A 265 -21.24 9.35 -10.18
N VAL A 266 -20.63 10.19 -9.34
CA VAL A 266 -19.55 9.75 -8.44
C VAL A 266 -20.16 9.07 -7.22
N THR A 267 -19.72 7.84 -6.93
CA THR A 267 -20.28 7.04 -5.83
C THR A 267 -19.34 7.02 -4.62
N ILE A 268 -19.86 7.40 -3.45
CA ILE A 268 -19.16 7.44 -2.17
C ILE A 268 -19.93 6.58 -1.17
N THR A 269 -19.22 5.84 -0.33
CA THR A 269 -19.87 4.93 0.62
C THR A 269 -20.50 5.66 1.82
N HIS A 270 -19.93 6.79 2.27
CA HIS A 270 -20.51 7.58 3.36
C HIS A 270 -19.97 9.02 3.35
N PRO A 271 -20.78 10.07 3.61
CA PRO A 271 -20.34 11.47 3.58
C PRO A 271 -19.26 11.81 4.61
N GLU A 272 -19.27 11.16 5.77
CA GLU A 272 -18.30 11.38 6.84
C GLU A 272 -17.06 10.45 6.78
N MET A 273 -16.94 9.64 5.73
CA MET A 273 -15.80 8.72 5.59
C MET A 273 -14.50 9.49 5.45
N THR A 274 -13.51 9.10 6.27
CA THR A 274 -12.16 9.64 6.15
C THR A 274 -11.14 8.54 5.93
N ARG A 275 -10.05 8.87 5.25
CA ARG A 275 -8.89 7.99 5.05
C ARG A 275 -7.61 8.80 5.15
N PHE A 276 -6.54 8.12 5.56
CA PHE A 276 -5.20 8.65 5.46
C PHE A 276 -4.63 8.36 4.07
N PHE A 277 -3.90 9.31 3.52
CA PHE A 277 -3.29 9.17 2.20
C PHE A 277 -1.84 9.60 2.16
N MET A 278 -1.05 8.90 1.35
CA MET A 278 0.28 9.32 0.91
C MET A 278 0.49 8.96 -0.56
N SER A 279 1.54 9.46 -1.18
CA SER A 279 1.89 9.06 -2.54
C SER A 279 2.57 7.68 -2.56
N ILE A 280 2.51 6.97 -3.69
CA ILE A 280 3.21 5.68 -3.85
C ILE A 280 4.73 5.84 -3.73
N PRO A 281 5.39 6.87 -4.35
CA PRO A 281 6.80 7.13 -4.13
C PRO A 281 7.15 7.39 -2.67
N GLU A 282 6.38 8.24 -1.96
CA GLU A 282 6.58 8.52 -0.54
C GLU A 282 6.53 7.23 0.31
N ALA A 283 5.50 6.40 0.13
CA ALA A 283 5.38 5.13 0.84
C ALA A 283 6.58 4.21 0.58
N SER A 284 7.00 4.07 -0.68
CA SER A 284 8.10 3.20 -1.07
C SER A 284 9.45 3.69 -0.53
N GLN A 285 9.70 4.99 -0.55
CA GLN A 285 10.88 5.63 0.02
C GLN A 285 10.96 5.40 1.54
N LEU A 286 9.84 5.61 2.24
CA LEU A 286 9.77 5.38 3.69
C LEU A 286 9.89 3.89 4.05
N ILE A 287 9.43 2.96 3.20
CA ILE A 287 9.69 1.52 3.38
C ILE A 287 11.19 1.22 3.30
N LEU A 288 11.92 1.78 2.32
CA LEU A 288 13.37 1.61 2.21
C LEU A 288 14.09 2.23 3.42
N GLN A 289 13.67 3.40 3.85
CA GLN A 289 14.23 4.05 5.04
C GLN A 289 13.95 3.23 6.31
N SER A 290 12.74 2.71 6.49
CA SER A 290 12.40 1.81 7.61
C SER A 290 13.29 0.56 7.60
N ALA A 291 13.50 -0.03 6.40
CA ALA A 291 14.38 -1.19 6.23
C ALA A 291 15.84 -0.88 6.60
N SER A 292 16.34 0.33 6.34
CA SER A 292 17.72 0.71 6.66
C SER A 292 17.98 0.90 8.16
N ILE A 293 16.97 1.36 8.92
CA ILE A 293 17.08 1.60 10.37
C ILE A 293 16.62 0.42 11.22
N GLY A 294 15.77 -0.47 10.67
CA GLY A 294 15.18 -1.58 11.42
C GLY A 294 16.17 -2.69 11.75
N GLN A 295 16.00 -3.32 12.92
CA GLN A 295 16.88 -4.34 13.47
C GLN A 295 16.14 -5.57 14.03
N ASP A 296 15.07 -5.40 14.82
CA ASP A 296 14.58 -6.44 15.73
C ASP A 296 13.05 -6.62 15.79
N GLY A 297 12.45 -7.09 14.70
CA GLY A 297 11.03 -7.47 14.71
C GLY A 297 10.06 -6.30 14.83
N GLU A 298 10.52 -5.09 14.49
CA GLU A 298 9.72 -3.88 14.61
C GLU A 298 8.55 -3.88 13.64
N ILE A 299 7.45 -3.29 14.11
CA ILE A 299 6.39 -2.80 13.25
C ILE A 299 6.55 -1.29 13.14
N PHE A 300 7.00 -0.83 11.98
CA PHE A 300 7.07 0.59 11.68
C PHE A 300 5.70 1.14 11.33
N LEU A 301 5.42 2.35 11.79
CA LEU A 301 4.27 3.15 11.40
C LEU A 301 4.76 4.37 10.64
N LEU A 302 4.28 4.57 9.43
CA LEU A 302 4.57 5.77 8.67
C LEU A 302 3.64 6.92 9.08
N GLU A 303 4.21 8.12 9.18
CA GLU A 303 3.44 9.34 9.45
C GLU A 303 2.48 9.61 8.28
N MET A 304 1.18 9.59 8.57
CA MET A 304 0.13 9.68 7.55
C MET A 304 -0.48 11.07 7.37
N GLY A 305 -0.07 12.05 8.19
CA GLY A 305 -0.68 13.37 8.23
C GLY A 305 -2.12 13.35 8.73
N LYS A 306 -2.91 14.30 8.27
CA LYS A 306 -4.32 14.43 8.64
C LYS A 306 -5.19 13.51 7.78
N PRO A 307 -6.25 12.91 8.35
CA PRO A 307 -7.22 12.15 7.58
C PRO A 307 -8.02 13.08 6.65
N ILE A 308 -8.33 12.60 5.45
CA ILE A 308 -9.04 13.36 4.41
C ILE A 308 -10.44 12.78 4.23
N LYS A 309 -11.46 13.66 4.18
CA LYS A 309 -12.82 13.26 3.84
C LYS A 309 -12.89 12.81 2.38
N ILE A 310 -13.44 11.63 2.14
CA ILE A 310 -13.58 11.07 0.78
C ILE A 310 -14.56 11.93 -0.05
N ASP A 311 -15.59 12.48 0.57
CA ASP A 311 -16.49 13.43 -0.07
C ASP A 311 -15.75 14.67 -0.60
N GLN A 312 -14.89 15.28 0.22
CA GLN A 312 -14.09 16.43 -0.20
C GLN A 312 -13.15 16.08 -1.35
N MET A 313 -12.51 14.89 -1.29
CA MET A 313 -11.68 14.39 -2.37
C MET A 313 -12.44 14.26 -3.69
N ALA A 314 -13.64 13.69 -3.65
CA ALA A 314 -14.48 13.56 -4.85
C ALA A 314 -14.85 14.91 -5.44
N ARG A 315 -15.28 15.87 -4.61
CA ARG A 315 -15.60 17.24 -5.02
C ARG A 315 -14.40 17.96 -5.64
N ASP A 316 -13.22 17.80 -5.04
CA ASP A 316 -11.97 18.37 -5.58
C ASP A 316 -11.62 17.76 -6.94
N LEU A 317 -11.77 16.43 -7.11
CA LEU A 317 -11.53 15.76 -8.39
C LEU A 317 -12.51 16.18 -9.48
N ILE A 318 -13.80 16.33 -9.15
CA ILE A 318 -14.81 16.87 -10.08
C ILE A 318 -14.40 18.27 -10.55
N ARG A 319 -14.01 19.15 -9.60
CA ARG A 319 -13.54 20.50 -9.94
C ARG A 319 -12.26 20.47 -10.77
N LEU A 320 -11.27 19.65 -10.44
CA LEU A 320 -10.04 19.50 -11.23
C LEU A 320 -10.34 19.06 -12.67
N SER A 321 -11.37 18.25 -12.86
CA SER A 321 -11.82 17.81 -14.18
C SER A 321 -12.64 18.86 -14.95
N GLY A 322 -12.85 20.07 -14.39
CA GLY A 322 -13.52 21.18 -15.06
C GLY A 322 -15.04 21.25 -14.82
N PHE A 323 -15.58 20.37 -13.98
CA PHE A 323 -17.03 20.31 -13.67
C PHE A 323 -17.35 20.88 -12.30
N GLU A 324 -18.63 21.19 -12.05
CA GLU A 324 -19.15 21.58 -10.75
C GLU A 324 -19.85 20.40 -10.06
N PRO A 325 -19.45 20.05 -8.81
CA PRO A 325 -20.12 19.02 -8.02
C PRO A 325 -21.62 19.31 -7.86
N GLU A 326 -22.45 18.27 -7.91
CA GLU A 326 -23.90 18.27 -7.79
C GLU A 326 -24.66 18.99 -8.93
N LYS A 327 -23.99 19.84 -9.69
CA LYS A 327 -24.57 20.52 -10.84
C LYS A 327 -24.31 19.76 -12.13
N ASP A 328 -23.06 19.49 -12.43
CA ASP A 328 -22.63 18.80 -13.66
C ASP A 328 -22.44 17.30 -13.40
N ILE A 329 -21.86 16.96 -12.23
CA ILE A 329 -21.59 15.58 -11.80
C ILE A 329 -22.25 15.36 -10.42
N PRO A 330 -23.31 14.56 -10.33
CA PRO A 330 -23.94 14.23 -9.06
C PRO A 330 -23.06 13.30 -8.20
N ILE A 331 -23.22 13.40 -6.87
CA ILE A 331 -22.58 12.52 -5.91
C ILE A 331 -23.64 11.66 -5.23
N ILE A 332 -23.46 10.34 -5.23
CA ILE A 332 -24.41 9.39 -4.62
C ILE A 332 -23.72 8.66 -3.46
N TYR A 333 -24.42 8.58 -2.32
CA TYR A 333 -23.95 7.83 -1.16
C TYR A 333 -24.59 6.45 -1.14
N THR A 334 -23.73 5.40 -1.26
CA THR A 334 -24.18 4.01 -1.45
C THR A 334 -24.31 3.21 -0.15
N GLY A 335 -23.90 3.78 1.00
CA GLY A 335 -23.78 3.05 2.26
C GLY A 335 -22.43 2.36 2.42
N LEU A 336 -22.06 2.06 3.67
CA LEU A 336 -20.80 1.36 3.98
C LEU A 336 -20.85 -0.08 3.46
N ARG A 337 -19.77 -0.50 2.82
CA ARG A 337 -19.60 -1.88 2.35
C ARG A 337 -19.25 -2.82 3.50
N PRO A 338 -19.50 -4.14 3.35
CA PRO A 338 -19.08 -5.14 4.32
C PRO A 338 -17.60 -5.00 4.72
N GLY A 339 -17.32 -5.05 6.03
CA GLY A 339 -15.97 -4.92 6.57
C GLY A 339 -15.33 -3.53 6.50
N GLU A 340 -16.06 -2.51 6.03
CA GLU A 340 -15.52 -1.16 5.89
C GLU A 340 -15.68 -0.36 7.19
N LYS A 341 -14.60 0.33 7.63
CA LYS A 341 -14.63 1.29 8.74
C LYS A 341 -15.00 2.67 8.23
N LEU A 342 -15.75 3.45 9.03
CA LEU A 342 -15.99 4.87 8.74
C LEU A 342 -14.66 5.67 8.88
N TYR A 343 -13.91 5.39 9.94
CA TYR A 343 -12.60 5.96 10.25
C TYR A 343 -11.58 4.85 10.43
N GLU A 344 -10.37 5.03 9.90
CA GLU A 344 -9.26 4.10 10.11
C GLU A 344 -8.38 4.58 11.26
N GLU A 345 -7.74 3.62 11.94
CA GLU A 345 -6.86 3.85 13.08
C GLU A 345 -5.43 3.45 12.69
N LEU A 346 -4.43 4.13 13.20
CA LEU A 346 -3.03 3.86 12.89
C LEU A 346 -2.35 2.97 13.94
N GLN A 347 -2.86 2.96 15.17
CA GLN A 347 -2.35 2.17 16.29
C GLN A 347 -3.50 1.66 17.17
N THR A 348 -3.23 0.64 17.97
CA THR A 348 -4.14 0.14 19.01
C THR A 348 -3.84 0.81 20.35
N ASN A 349 -4.76 0.70 21.33
CA ASN A 349 -4.53 1.19 22.71
C ASN A 349 -3.39 0.44 23.43
N ASP A 350 -3.04 -0.77 22.98
CA ASP A 350 -1.96 -1.59 23.54
C ASP A 350 -0.60 -1.32 22.86
N GLU A 351 -0.56 -0.53 21.84
CA GLU A 351 0.66 -0.12 21.13
C GLU A 351 1.09 1.27 21.60
N ASN A 352 2.35 1.41 21.99
CA ASN A 352 2.98 2.71 22.23
C ASN A 352 3.79 3.11 21.01
N ILE A 353 3.83 4.40 20.73
CA ILE A 353 4.70 4.96 19.69
C ILE A 353 6.05 5.31 20.27
N LEU A 354 7.12 4.81 19.66
CA LEU A 354 8.48 5.28 19.83
C LEU A 354 8.89 6.04 18.57
N HIS A 355 9.27 7.30 18.72
CA HIS A 355 9.80 8.10 17.63
C HIS A 355 11.21 7.64 17.28
N THR A 356 11.51 7.57 15.98
CA THR A 356 12.87 7.36 15.46
C THR A 356 13.53 8.71 15.17
N ASP A 357 14.79 8.68 14.77
CA ASP A 357 15.47 9.90 14.29
C ASP A 357 14.85 10.45 13.00
N HIS A 358 14.10 9.62 12.27
CA HIS A 358 13.39 10.02 11.07
C HIS A 358 11.96 10.50 11.41
N LYS A 359 11.67 11.79 11.16
CA LYS A 359 10.40 12.44 11.55
C LYS A 359 9.12 11.75 11.06
N LYS A 360 9.19 11.04 9.93
CA LYS A 360 8.04 10.36 9.30
C LYS A 360 7.98 8.86 9.58
N ILE A 361 8.86 8.32 10.44
CA ILE A 361 8.90 6.89 10.77
C ILE A 361 8.86 6.73 12.29
N MET A 362 7.90 5.94 12.75
CA MET A 362 7.72 5.59 14.15
C MET A 362 7.78 4.07 14.30
N ILE A 363 8.12 3.59 15.49
CA ILE A 363 8.09 2.17 15.86
C ILE A 363 6.92 1.94 16.81
N LEU A 364 6.16 0.89 16.55
CA LEU A 364 5.08 0.44 17.42
C LEU A 364 5.62 -0.59 18.43
N ILE A 365 5.64 -0.21 19.69
CA ILE A 365 5.99 -1.10 20.79
C ILE A 365 4.70 -1.74 21.31
N ASN A 366 4.58 -3.05 21.14
CA ASN A 366 3.44 -3.80 21.66
C ASN A 366 3.69 -4.15 23.14
N LYS A 367 2.73 -3.84 24.02
CA LYS A 367 2.74 -4.23 25.44
C LYS A 367 2.43 -5.73 25.65
N ARG A 368 1.87 -6.40 24.64
CA ARG A 368 1.50 -7.82 24.74
C ARG A 368 2.73 -8.70 24.55
N GLN A 369 2.78 -9.77 25.30
CA GLN A 369 3.83 -10.78 25.12
C GLN A 369 3.80 -11.38 23.72
N ILE A 370 4.96 -11.55 23.12
CA ILE A 370 5.12 -12.22 21.82
C ILE A 370 4.86 -13.71 22.04
N VAL A 371 3.93 -14.27 21.29
CA VAL A 371 3.66 -15.72 21.30
C VAL A 371 4.88 -16.45 20.68
N PRO A 372 5.41 -17.52 21.30
CA PRO A 372 6.52 -18.28 20.75
C PRO A 372 6.21 -18.82 19.34
N TRP A 373 7.24 -18.83 18.47
CA TRP A 373 7.07 -19.21 17.07
C TRP A 373 6.41 -20.55 16.84
N ILE A 374 6.82 -21.58 17.61
CA ILE A 374 6.26 -22.93 17.48
C ILE A 374 4.76 -22.95 17.76
N GLU A 375 4.33 -22.30 18.83
CA GLU A 375 2.92 -22.21 19.21
C GLU A 375 2.11 -21.42 18.19
N LEU A 376 2.58 -20.23 17.79
CA LEU A 376 1.92 -19.40 16.80
C LEU A 376 1.79 -20.13 15.46
N LYS A 377 2.84 -20.84 15.03
CA LYS A 377 2.84 -21.59 13.78
C LYS A 377 1.80 -22.70 13.76
N ILE A 378 1.60 -23.40 14.89
CA ILE A 378 0.53 -24.42 15.02
C ILE A 378 -0.82 -23.76 14.78
N MET A 379 -1.12 -22.64 15.47
CA MET A 379 -2.39 -21.93 15.30
C MET A 379 -2.59 -21.39 13.88
N VAL A 380 -1.53 -20.88 13.26
CA VAL A 380 -1.56 -20.41 11.87
C VAL A 380 -1.83 -21.55 10.90
N ASN A 381 -1.22 -22.73 11.10
CA ASN A 381 -1.50 -23.89 10.27
C ASN A 381 -2.95 -24.35 10.37
N GLU A 382 -3.56 -24.28 11.56
CA GLU A 382 -4.99 -24.58 11.71
C GLU A 382 -5.88 -23.55 11.00
N LEU A 383 -5.51 -22.26 11.01
CA LEU A 383 -6.19 -21.24 10.19
C LEU A 383 -6.07 -21.56 8.69
N LEU A 384 -4.90 -21.99 8.22
CA LEU A 384 -4.68 -22.36 6.82
C LEU A 384 -5.54 -23.58 6.42
N LYS A 385 -5.60 -24.62 7.27
CA LYS A 385 -6.50 -25.77 7.07
C LYS A 385 -7.97 -25.33 7.03
N ALA A 386 -8.39 -24.43 7.93
CA ALA A 386 -9.73 -23.86 7.87
C ALA A 386 -9.99 -23.14 6.54
N GLY A 387 -8.98 -22.45 5.99
CA GLY A 387 -9.06 -21.84 4.66
C GLY A 387 -9.27 -22.84 3.53
N GLU A 388 -8.67 -24.02 3.62
CA GLU A 388 -8.83 -25.10 2.62
C GLU A 388 -10.25 -25.66 2.54
N THR A 389 -11.02 -25.57 3.64
CA THR A 389 -12.43 -26.02 3.65
C THR A 389 -13.37 -25.09 2.87
N LEU A 390 -12.92 -23.88 2.53
CA LEU A 390 -13.73 -22.81 1.90
C LEU A 390 -14.94 -22.36 2.75
N GLU A 391 -14.93 -22.66 4.06
CA GLU A 391 -16.00 -22.32 4.99
C GLU A 391 -15.62 -21.07 5.81
N SER A 392 -16.34 -19.98 5.59
CA SER A 392 -16.10 -18.70 6.25
C SER A 392 -16.16 -18.79 7.77
N ASP A 393 -17.09 -19.57 8.33
CA ASP A 393 -17.26 -19.73 9.77
C ASP A 393 -16.03 -20.32 10.45
N LYS A 394 -15.44 -21.36 9.86
CA LYS A 394 -14.21 -21.97 10.38
C LYS A 394 -13.04 -20.99 10.37
N ILE A 395 -12.93 -20.19 9.32
CA ILE A 395 -11.92 -19.14 9.23
C ILE A 395 -12.14 -18.11 10.34
N GLN A 396 -13.37 -17.64 10.55
CA GLN A 396 -13.71 -16.66 11.58
C GLN A 396 -13.39 -17.17 12.99
N VAL A 397 -13.63 -18.45 13.29
CA VAL A 397 -13.28 -19.06 14.58
C VAL A 397 -11.77 -18.97 14.83
N TRP A 398 -10.95 -19.32 13.85
CA TRP A 398 -9.50 -19.30 14.00
C TRP A 398 -8.92 -17.88 14.01
N LEU A 399 -9.47 -16.94 13.23
CA LEU A 399 -9.09 -15.53 13.30
C LEU A 399 -9.36 -14.95 14.70
N ARG A 400 -10.50 -15.25 15.33
CA ARG A 400 -10.80 -14.82 16.71
C ARG A 400 -9.87 -15.47 17.75
N LYS A 401 -9.46 -16.72 17.58
CA LYS A 401 -8.48 -17.37 18.47
C LYS A 401 -7.10 -16.70 18.36
N LEU A 402 -6.64 -16.39 17.15
CA LEU A 402 -5.36 -15.71 16.89
C LEU A 402 -5.39 -14.24 17.30
N LEU A 403 -6.55 -13.59 17.16
CA LEU A 403 -6.79 -12.18 17.40
C LEU A 403 -8.07 -12.02 18.24
N PRO A 404 -8.01 -12.15 19.59
CA PRO A 404 -9.19 -12.05 20.45
C PRO A 404 -9.97 -10.73 20.34
N TYR A 405 -9.32 -9.67 19.87
CA TYR A 405 -9.90 -8.35 19.62
C TYR A 405 -10.44 -8.17 18.20
N TYR A 406 -10.42 -9.19 17.36
CA TYR A 406 -11.03 -9.17 16.03
C TYR A 406 -12.55 -9.21 16.14
N THR A 407 -13.20 -8.15 15.72
CA THR A 407 -14.67 -7.99 15.75
C THR A 407 -15.21 -7.75 14.35
N PRO A 408 -15.56 -8.81 13.59
CA PRO A 408 -16.09 -8.63 12.23
C PRO A 408 -17.39 -7.81 12.27
N ARG A 409 -17.49 -6.79 11.40
CA ARG A 409 -18.65 -5.90 11.32
C ARG A 409 -19.74 -6.36 10.38
N THR A 410 -19.65 -7.57 9.84
CA THR A 410 -20.63 -8.03 8.86
C THR A 410 -21.37 -9.26 9.35
N PRO A 411 -22.72 -9.31 9.22
CA PRO A 411 -23.42 -10.57 9.10
C PRO A 411 -22.91 -11.25 7.83
N MET A 412 -22.68 -12.56 7.85
CA MET A 412 -22.34 -13.30 6.64
C MET A 412 -23.41 -13.02 5.59
N LEU A 413 -22.99 -12.44 4.45
CA LEU A 413 -23.83 -12.42 3.27
C LEU A 413 -23.90 -13.87 2.79
N SER A 414 -25.09 -14.48 2.82
CA SER A 414 -25.36 -15.68 2.03
C SER A 414 -25.02 -15.37 0.57
N SER A 415 -24.58 -16.37 -0.17
CA SER A 415 -24.25 -16.28 -1.60
C SER A 415 -25.32 -15.59 -2.48
N ASP A 416 -26.54 -15.47 -1.98
CA ASP A 416 -27.68 -14.85 -2.63
C ASP A 416 -27.71 -13.31 -2.55
N GLY A 417 -26.92 -12.68 -1.69
CA GLY A 417 -26.92 -11.22 -1.46
C GLY A 417 -26.25 -10.40 -2.57
N TYR A 418 -25.47 -11.02 -3.48
CA TYR A 418 -24.77 -10.29 -4.54
C TYR A 418 -25.65 -9.93 -5.75
N SER A 419 -26.80 -10.58 -5.88
CA SER A 419 -27.70 -10.40 -7.01
C SER A 419 -28.51 -9.10 -6.96
N SER A 420 -28.69 -8.49 -5.79
CA SER A 420 -29.57 -7.32 -5.61
C SER A 420 -28.87 -5.97 -5.70
N THR A 421 -27.54 -5.91 -5.60
CA THR A 421 -26.82 -4.62 -5.60
C THR A 421 -26.36 -4.17 -6.99
N ILE A 422 -26.51 -5.00 -8.02
CA ILE A 422 -26.13 -4.69 -9.42
C ILE A 422 -27.34 -4.30 -10.27
N LYS A 423 -28.55 -4.49 -9.79
CA LYS A 423 -29.75 -3.94 -10.44
C LYS A 423 -29.95 -2.48 -10.00
N GLY A 424 -29.16 -1.57 -10.58
CA GLY A 424 -29.59 -0.21 -10.80
C GLY A 424 -30.76 -0.28 -11.77
N GLU A 425 -31.91 0.20 -11.34
CA GLU A 425 -33.06 0.39 -12.22
C GLU A 425 -32.65 1.26 -13.41
N ALA A 426 -33.02 0.78 -14.59
CA ALA A 426 -32.86 1.45 -15.88
C ALA A 426 -33.71 2.72 -15.94
#